data_17a99b3e410b51c150d774fd8ae7e1e5
#
_entry.id   17a99b3e410b51c150d774fd8ae7e1e5
#
_cell.length_a   1.000
_cell.length_b   1.000
_cell.length_c   1.000
_cell.angle_alpha   90.00
_cell.angle_beta   90.00
_cell.angle_gamma   90.00
#
_symmetry.space_group_name_H-M   'P 1'
#
loop_
_entity.id
_entity.type
_entity.pdbx_description
1 polymer ?
#
loop_
_entity_poly.entity_id
_entity_poly.type
_entity_poly.pdbx_seq_one_letter_code
_entity_poly.pdbx_strand_id
1 'polypeptide(L)'
;AEGLDIDQYAQSREAICITGEFGTGKDPMVRLLYSHSTLSHAPLVIIDCAQLHSRGWNFLIENKYSPLTDTDITIHFKNIKALTDKQFLELFMMIKDMDIHVRNRLLFSSPAEGDSVMDDRARKLIEWFSCLVVTMPSMRSNREAIPHLASLYISTLNMKYAKEIIGVEPEGIRALEAYDW
;
A
#
# COMPACT_ATOMS: atom_id res chain seq x y z
N ALA A 1 -12.27 0.60 -19.31
CA ALA A 1 -11.54 0.88 -18.08
C ALA A 1 -10.41 1.83 -18.46
N GLU A 2 -10.52 3.08 -18.11
CA GLU A 2 -9.42 4.03 -18.21
C GLU A 2 -8.32 3.50 -17.29
N GLY A 3 -7.20 3.10 -17.87
CA GLY A 3 -6.06 2.62 -17.11
C GLY A 3 -5.59 3.73 -16.17
N LEU A 4 -5.35 3.36 -14.89
CA LEU A 4 -4.76 4.27 -13.91
C LEU A 4 -3.46 4.82 -14.48
N ASP A 5 -3.33 6.14 -14.57
CA ASP A 5 -2.07 6.78 -14.96
C ASP A 5 -1.12 6.75 -13.76
N ILE A 6 -0.37 5.64 -13.65
CA ILE A 6 0.59 5.41 -12.57
C ILE A 6 1.62 6.55 -12.51
N ASP A 7 2.11 7.02 -13.64
CA ASP A 7 3.12 8.07 -13.67
C ASP A 7 2.58 9.39 -13.13
N GLN A 8 1.34 9.74 -13.45
CA GLN A 8 0.71 10.94 -12.91
C GLN A 8 0.58 10.86 -11.38
N TYR A 9 0.09 9.74 -10.85
CA TYR A 9 -0.02 9.53 -9.41
C TYR A 9 1.36 9.47 -8.74
N ALA A 10 2.33 8.81 -9.37
CA ALA A 10 3.68 8.68 -8.84
C ALA A 10 4.42 10.04 -8.77
N GLN A 11 4.26 10.90 -9.77
CA GLN A 11 4.91 12.20 -9.82
C GLN A 11 4.29 13.24 -8.87
N SER A 12 3.07 13.03 -8.41
CA SER A 12 2.41 13.88 -7.44
C SER A 12 3.07 13.80 -6.06
N ARG A 13 3.00 14.87 -5.29
CA ARG A 13 3.40 14.88 -3.87
C ARG A 13 2.20 14.66 -2.93
N GLU A 14 1.02 14.57 -3.46
CA GLU A 14 -0.18 14.32 -2.66
C GLU A 14 -0.14 12.93 -2.01
N ALA A 15 -0.71 12.82 -0.82
CA ALA A 15 -0.87 11.53 -0.18
C ALA A 15 -1.77 10.61 -1.02
N ILE A 16 -1.50 9.32 -0.98
CA ILE A 16 -2.29 8.31 -1.68
C ILE A 16 -2.89 7.33 -0.68
N CYS A 17 -4.16 7.01 -0.87
CA CYS A 17 -4.83 5.92 -0.18
C CYS A 17 -5.08 4.78 -1.16
N ILE A 18 -4.48 3.62 -0.90
CA ILE A 18 -4.62 2.43 -1.72
C ILE A 18 -5.59 1.48 -1.02
N THR A 19 -6.69 1.19 -1.70
CA THR A 19 -7.74 0.30 -1.21
C THR A 19 -7.83 -0.96 -2.07
N GLY A 20 -8.37 -2.01 -1.52
CA GLY A 20 -8.56 -3.29 -2.21
C GLY A 20 -8.53 -4.44 -1.23
N GLU A 21 -9.06 -5.57 -1.64
CA GLU A 21 -9.07 -6.79 -0.83
C GLU A 21 -7.64 -7.25 -0.50
N PHE A 22 -7.54 -8.09 0.52
CA PHE A 22 -6.27 -8.74 0.85
C PHE A 22 -5.73 -9.52 -0.36
N GLY A 23 -4.43 -9.39 -0.61
CA GLY A 23 -3.78 -10.10 -1.71
C GLY A 23 -3.96 -9.49 -3.11
N THR A 24 -4.54 -8.30 -3.24
CA THR A 24 -4.74 -7.64 -4.54
C THR A 24 -3.51 -6.88 -5.07
N GLY A 25 -2.38 -6.96 -4.39
CA GLY A 25 -1.13 -6.37 -4.85
C GLY A 25 -0.91 -4.92 -4.41
N LYS A 26 -1.42 -4.53 -3.24
CA LYS A 26 -1.19 -3.19 -2.69
C LYS A 26 0.28 -2.90 -2.41
N ASP A 27 1.04 -3.84 -1.87
CA ASP A 27 2.46 -3.65 -1.60
C ASP A 27 3.29 -3.46 -2.89
N PRO A 28 3.15 -4.29 -3.93
CA PRO A 28 3.75 -4.02 -5.23
C PRO A 28 3.35 -2.67 -5.83
N MET A 29 2.10 -2.24 -5.67
CA MET A 29 1.63 -0.94 -6.13
C MET A 29 2.34 0.20 -5.41
N VAL A 30 2.53 0.11 -4.10
CA VAL A 30 3.31 1.08 -3.31
C VAL A 30 4.74 1.21 -3.84
N ARG A 31 5.40 0.09 -4.09
CA ARG A 31 6.77 0.08 -4.64
C ARG A 31 6.84 0.68 -6.03
N LEU A 32 5.86 0.41 -6.86
CA LEU A 32 5.77 0.98 -8.21
C LEU A 32 5.61 2.50 -8.14
N LEU A 33 4.68 3.00 -7.34
CA LEU A 33 4.48 4.43 -7.12
C LEU A 33 5.73 5.11 -6.58
N TYR A 34 6.40 4.49 -5.62
CA TYR A 34 7.66 5.00 -5.07
C TYR A 34 8.76 5.05 -6.11
N SER A 35 8.98 3.98 -6.87
CA SER A 35 10.07 3.88 -7.86
C SER A 35 9.93 4.89 -9.00
N HIS A 36 8.71 5.28 -9.34
CA HIS A 36 8.39 6.28 -10.38
C HIS A 36 8.22 7.70 -9.82
N SER A 37 8.38 7.88 -8.52
CA SER A 37 8.20 9.18 -7.87
C SER A 37 9.44 10.07 -7.95
N THR A 38 9.25 11.35 -7.67
CA THR A 38 10.35 12.31 -7.54
C THR A 38 11.26 12.06 -6.34
N LEU A 39 10.81 11.22 -5.39
CA LEU A 39 11.55 10.83 -4.17
C LEU A 39 12.13 9.42 -4.24
N SER A 40 12.24 8.83 -5.43
CA SER A 40 12.77 7.47 -5.61
C SER A 40 14.23 7.30 -5.15
N HIS A 41 14.98 8.39 -5.08
CA HIS A 41 16.36 8.43 -4.56
C HIS A 41 16.45 8.50 -3.03
N ALA A 42 15.36 8.82 -2.37
CA ALA A 42 15.26 8.91 -0.91
C ALA A 42 14.65 7.61 -0.33
N PRO A 43 14.72 7.38 0.99
CA PRO A 43 14.19 6.17 1.59
C PRO A 43 12.68 5.99 1.42
N LEU A 44 12.26 4.73 1.27
CA LEU A 44 10.89 4.28 1.51
C LEU A 44 10.85 3.61 2.88
N VAL A 45 10.13 4.19 3.82
CA VAL A 45 9.92 3.64 5.15
C VAL A 45 8.55 2.98 5.21
N ILE A 46 8.51 1.71 5.57
CA ILE A 46 7.26 0.95 5.70
C ILE A 46 6.93 0.81 7.19
N ILE A 47 5.78 1.31 7.59
CA ILE A 47 5.25 1.19 8.94
C ILE A 47 4.04 0.26 8.88
N ASP A 48 4.21 -0.97 9.35
CA ASP A 48 3.12 -1.93 9.47
C ASP A 48 2.44 -1.76 10.81
N CYS A 49 1.26 -1.15 10.81
CA CYS A 49 0.50 -0.87 12.03
C CYS A 49 0.05 -2.15 12.76
N ALA A 50 -0.02 -3.28 12.08
CA ALA A 50 -0.31 -4.58 12.68
C ALA A 50 0.87 -5.15 13.50
N GLN A 51 2.08 -4.67 13.25
CA GLN A 51 3.30 -5.11 13.92
C GLN A 51 3.82 -4.10 14.97
N LEU A 52 3.12 -2.99 15.16
CA LEU A 52 3.49 -1.98 16.16
C LEU A 52 3.00 -2.42 17.55
N HIS A 53 3.92 -2.95 18.34
CA HIS A 53 3.72 -3.15 19.77
C HIS A 53 4.05 -1.86 20.55
N SER A 54 3.76 -1.83 21.85
CA SER A 54 3.89 -0.62 22.68
C SER A 54 5.23 0.09 22.54
N ARG A 55 6.34 -0.64 22.50
CA ARG A 55 7.68 -0.06 22.35
C ARG A 55 7.86 0.59 20.96
N GLY A 56 7.44 -0.09 19.92
CA GLY A 56 7.49 0.46 18.54
C GLY A 56 6.59 1.68 18.37
N TRP A 57 5.40 1.64 18.95
CA TRP A 57 4.48 2.78 18.97
C TRP A 57 5.10 4.00 19.66
N ASN A 58 5.64 3.82 20.86
CA ASN A 58 6.27 4.92 21.60
C ASN A 58 7.47 5.48 20.83
N PHE A 59 8.28 4.64 20.21
CA PHE A 59 9.36 5.09 19.34
C PHE A 59 8.84 5.94 18.19
N LEU A 60 7.81 5.48 17.50
CA LEU A 60 7.22 6.18 16.35
C LEU A 60 6.74 7.59 16.75
N ILE A 61 6.03 7.69 17.85
CA ILE A 61 5.36 8.94 18.27
C ILE A 61 6.30 9.89 19.01
N GLU A 62 7.18 9.39 19.85
CA GLU A 62 7.91 10.22 20.83
C GLU A 62 9.41 10.37 20.53
N ASN A 63 10.00 9.45 19.75
CA ASN A 63 11.45 9.46 19.58
C ASN A 63 11.90 10.50 18.53
N LYS A 64 12.95 11.24 18.84
CA LYS A 64 13.54 12.22 17.92
C LYS A 64 14.10 11.63 16.63
N TYR A 65 14.35 10.33 16.59
CA TYR A 65 14.80 9.59 15.40
C TYR A 65 13.67 8.87 14.68
N SER A 66 12.42 9.11 15.08
CA SER A 66 11.27 8.57 14.38
C SER A 66 11.26 9.04 12.92
N PRO A 67 10.86 8.18 11.97
CA PRO A 67 10.70 8.58 10.56
C PRO A 67 9.67 9.70 10.38
N LEU A 68 8.77 9.91 11.34
CA LEU A 68 7.82 11.03 11.32
C LEU A 68 8.50 12.40 11.46
N THR A 69 9.75 12.44 11.90
CA THR A 69 10.55 13.68 11.98
C THR A 69 11.33 13.98 10.71
N ASP A 70 11.36 13.05 9.77
CA ASP A 70 12.08 13.20 8.50
C ASP A 70 11.37 14.15 7.54
N THR A 71 12.10 14.56 6.51
CA THR A 71 11.63 15.41 5.41
C THR A 71 12.08 14.82 4.08
N ASP A 72 11.22 14.91 3.05
CA ASP A 72 11.48 14.44 1.69
C ASP A 72 11.78 12.93 1.60
N ILE A 73 11.06 12.14 2.37
CA ILE A 73 11.02 10.68 2.25
C ILE A 73 9.61 10.22 1.90
N THR A 74 9.49 8.94 1.57
CA THR A 74 8.19 8.28 1.40
C THR A 74 7.93 7.38 2.61
N ILE A 75 6.74 7.53 3.21
CA ILE A 75 6.30 6.72 4.34
C ILE A 75 5.04 5.95 3.93
N HIS A 76 5.11 4.63 4.00
CA HIS A 76 3.98 3.76 3.75
C HIS A 76 3.41 3.24 5.07
N PHE A 77 2.20 3.68 5.41
CA PHE A 77 1.42 3.13 6.53
C PHE A 77 0.52 2.02 6.03
N LYS A 78 0.80 0.79 6.41
CA LYS A 78 -0.04 -0.36 6.06
C LYS A 78 -0.79 -0.90 7.28
N ASN A 79 -1.94 -1.51 7.03
CA ASN A 79 -2.81 -2.09 8.05
C ASN A 79 -3.29 -1.08 9.10
N ILE A 80 -3.72 0.08 8.67
CA ILE A 80 -4.18 1.15 9.58
C ILE A 80 -5.38 0.73 10.45
N LYS A 81 -6.16 -0.27 10.04
CA LYS A 81 -7.22 -0.86 10.85
C LYS A 81 -6.72 -1.53 12.14
N ALA A 82 -5.46 -1.95 12.18
CA ALA A 82 -4.89 -2.60 13.34
C ALA A 82 -4.63 -1.64 14.51
N LEU A 83 -4.61 -0.33 14.27
CA LEU A 83 -4.49 0.68 15.32
C LEU A 83 -5.78 0.72 16.15
N THR A 84 -5.65 0.98 17.45
CA THR A 84 -6.81 1.35 18.27
C THR A 84 -7.35 2.70 17.82
N ASP A 85 -8.60 3.03 18.16
CA ASP A 85 -9.16 4.34 17.84
C ASP A 85 -8.35 5.49 18.42
N LYS A 86 -7.83 5.31 19.64
CA LYS A 86 -6.95 6.28 20.28
C LYS A 86 -5.63 6.45 19.51
N GLN A 87 -4.99 5.36 19.11
CA GLN A 87 -3.76 5.40 18.33
C GLN A 87 -3.98 6.04 16.97
N PHE A 88 -5.07 5.70 16.31
CA PHE A 88 -5.44 6.29 15.03
C PHE A 88 -5.56 7.82 15.12
N LEU A 89 -6.33 8.33 16.08
CA LEU A 89 -6.46 9.76 16.30
C LEU A 89 -5.14 10.44 16.66
N GLU A 90 -4.36 9.84 17.56
CA GLU A 90 -3.08 10.39 17.99
C GLU A 90 -2.10 10.53 16.81
N LEU A 91 -1.98 9.48 15.99
CA LEU A 91 -1.11 9.49 14.81
C LEU A 91 -1.55 10.55 13.80
N PHE A 92 -2.83 10.62 13.49
CA PHE A 92 -3.33 11.52 12.45
C PHE A 92 -3.38 12.97 12.88
N MET A 93 -3.67 13.25 14.13
CA MET A 93 -3.50 14.60 14.66
C MET A 93 -2.05 15.05 14.62
N MET A 94 -1.11 14.18 14.95
CA MET A 94 0.31 14.45 14.85
C MET A 94 0.75 14.71 13.39
N ILE A 95 0.30 13.90 12.44
CA ILE A 95 0.60 14.11 11.02
C ILE A 95 0.12 15.50 10.57
N LYS A 96 -1.09 15.89 10.96
CA LYS A 96 -1.68 17.17 10.62
C LYS A 96 -0.97 18.33 11.30
N ASP A 97 -0.75 18.25 12.59
CA ASP A 97 -0.18 19.36 13.40
C ASP A 97 1.28 19.63 13.06
N MET A 98 2.01 18.60 12.68
CA MET A 98 3.44 18.70 12.31
C MET A 98 3.67 18.77 10.80
N ASP A 99 2.61 18.87 10.00
CA ASP A 99 2.69 18.92 8.53
C ASP A 99 3.51 17.76 7.91
N ILE A 100 3.44 16.58 8.51
CA ILE A 100 4.22 15.40 8.07
C ILE A 100 3.86 15.03 6.63
N HIS A 101 2.58 15.14 6.25
CA HIS A 101 2.06 14.86 4.92
C HIS A 101 2.47 15.91 3.87
N VAL A 102 2.88 17.09 4.29
CA VAL A 102 3.43 18.14 3.43
C VAL A 102 4.92 17.96 3.23
N ARG A 103 5.63 17.61 4.30
CA ARG A 103 7.09 17.41 4.27
C ARG A 103 7.52 16.11 3.60
N ASN A 104 6.65 15.10 3.60
CA ASN A 104 6.92 13.78 3.06
C ASN A 104 5.81 13.31 2.12
N ARG A 105 6.08 12.30 1.32
CA ARG A 105 5.06 11.58 0.57
C ARG A 105 4.49 10.47 1.43
N LEU A 106 3.19 10.52 1.73
CA LEU A 106 2.51 9.49 2.52
C LEU A 106 1.67 8.57 1.63
N LEU A 107 1.82 7.28 1.83
CA LEU A 107 1.01 6.25 1.19
C LEU A 107 0.33 5.43 2.29
N PHE A 108 -1.00 5.34 2.22
CA PHE A 108 -1.79 4.53 3.14
C PHE A 108 -2.36 3.35 2.40
N SER A 109 -2.27 2.17 2.97
CA SER A 109 -2.95 0.99 2.44
C SER A 109 -3.76 0.29 3.53
N SER A 110 -4.95 -0.11 3.16
CA SER A 110 -5.84 -0.84 4.05
C SER A 110 -6.57 -1.91 3.27
N PRO A 111 -6.72 -3.13 3.81
CA PRO A 111 -7.56 -4.12 3.18
C PRO A 111 -9.02 -3.67 3.24
N ALA A 112 -9.72 -3.76 2.11
CA ALA A 112 -11.18 -3.66 2.08
C ALA A 112 -11.77 -5.06 2.33
N GLU A 113 -12.91 -5.12 2.98
CA GLU A 113 -13.65 -6.36 3.17
C GLU A 113 -14.79 -6.43 2.15
N GLY A 114 -14.74 -7.46 1.30
CA GLY A 114 -15.75 -7.68 0.27
C GLY A 114 -15.83 -6.52 -0.74
N ASP A 115 -17.01 -6.31 -1.30
CA ASP A 115 -17.30 -5.21 -2.23
C ASP A 115 -17.44 -3.84 -1.54
N SER A 116 -17.18 -3.78 -0.24
CA SER A 116 -17.15 -2.53 0.52
C SER A 116 -15.97 -1.70 0.09
N VAL A 117 -16.25 -0.64 -0.63
CA VAL A 117 -15.27 0.16 -1.36
C VAL A 117 -14.29 0.88 -0.43
N MET A 118 -14.67 1.15 0.84
CA MET A 118 -13.86 1.99 1.69
C MET A 118 -14.31 1.91 3.16
N ASP A 119 -13.37 1.70 4.08
CA ASP A 119 -13.67 1.79 5.50
C ASP A 119 -13.71 3.25 6.00
N ASP A 120 -14.22 3.45 7.21
CA ASP A 120 -14.35 4.80 7.79
C ASP A 120 -13.01 5.49 8.00
N ARG A 121 -11.96 4.74 8.31
CA ARG A 121 -10.61 5.29 8.49
C ARG A 121 -10.03 5.77 7.19
N ALA A 122 -10.17 5.00 6.12
CA ALA A 122 -9.75 5.42 4.79
C ALA A 122 -10.47 6.70 4.34
N ARG A 123 -11.79 6.80 4.58
CA ARG A 123 -12.54 8.03 4.28
C ARG A 123 -12.01 9.23 5.04
N LYS A 124 -11.74 9.08 6.34
CA LYS A 124 -11.17 10.15 7.17
C LYS A 124 -9.81 10.60 6.65
N LEU A 125 -8.95 9.67 6.24
CA LEU A 125 -7.65 10.00 5.67
C LEU A 125 -7.77 10.80 4.38
N ILE A 126 -8.68 10.39 3.51
CA ILE A 126 -8.94 11.09 2.24
C ILE A 126 -9.44 12.50 2.50
N GLU A 127 -10.36 12.66 3.44
CA GLU A 127 -10.89 13.99 3.80
C GLU A 127 -9.82 14.87 4.45
N TRP A 128 -9.05 14.34 5.39
CA TRP A 128 -8.09 15.15 6.17
C TRP A 128 -6.84 15.53 5.38
N PHE A 129 -6.39 14.65 4.49
CA PHE A 129 -5.13 14.83 3.77
C PHE A 129 -5.29 14.97 2.26
N SER A 130 -6.52 15.09 1.78
CA SER A 130 -6.83 15.20 0.35
C SER A 130 -6.13 14.11 -0.48
N CYS A 131 -6.22 12.87 -0.02
CA CYS A 131 -5.55 11.75 -0.66
C CYS A 131 -6.08 11.51 -2.07
N LEU A 132 -5.18 11.21 -3.00
CA LEU A 132 -5.52 10.49 -4.22
C LEU A 132 -5.92 9.05 -3.85
N VAL A 133 -6.87 8.48 -4.57
CA VAL A 133 -7.37 7.13 -4.29
C VAL A 133 -6.97 6.19 -5.41
N VAL A 134 -6.35 5.07 -5.04
CA VAL A 134 -6.06 3.96 -5.94
C VAL A 134 -6.85 2.75 -5.44
N THR A 135 -7.77 2.26 -6.26
CA THR A 135 -8.56 1.07 -5.95
C THR A 135 -8.01 -0.12 -6.73
N MET A 136 -7.49 -1.11 -6.00
CA MET A 136 -7.00 -2.34 -6.60
C MET A 136 -8.18 -3.25 -6.93
N PRO A 137 -8.31 -3.73 -8.18
CA PRO A 137 -9.40 -4.64 -8.53
C PRO A 137 -9.22 -5.98 -7.84
N SER A 138 -10.33 -6.61 -7.44
CA SER A 138 -10.30 -7.97 -6.92
C SER A 138 -9.95 -8.97 -8.03
N MET A 139 -9.41 -10.12 -7.64
CA MET A 139 -9.16 -11.22 -8.59
C MET A 139 -10.45 -11.72 -9.25
N ARG A 140 -11.58 -11.70 -8.52
CA ARG A 140 -12.90 -12.07 -9.06
C ARG A 140 -13.32 -11.16 -10.20
N SER A 141 -13.04 -9.87 -10.09
CA SER A 141 -13.43 -8.87 -11.09
C SER A 141 -12.46 -8.74 -12.25
N ASN A 142 -11.24 -9.28 -12.11
CA ASN A 142 -10.17 -9.15 -13.10
C ASN A 142 -9.45 -10.49 -13.33
N ARG A 143 -10.20 -11.52 -13.67
CA ARG A 143 -9.67 -12.88 -13.91
C ARG A 143 -8.66 -12.94 -15.05
N GLU A 144 -8.79 -12.06 -16.03
CA GLU A 144 -7.86 -11.96 -17.15
C GLU A 144 -6.43 -11.58 -16.75
N ALA A 145 -6.26 -10.95 -15.59
CA ALA A 145 -4.95 -10.61 -15.05
C ALA A 145 -4.25 -11.80 -14.37
N ILE A 146 -4.94 -12.89 -14.07
CA ILE A 146 -4.40 -14.02 -13.30
C ILE A 146 -3.16 -14.64 -13.96
N PRO A 147 -3.13 -14.93 -15.27
CA PRO A 147 -1.93 -15.48 -15.91
C PRO A 147 -0.71 -14.57 -15.77
N HIS A 148 -0.90 -13.26 -15.91
CA HIS A 148 0.17 -12.27 -15.76
C HIS A 148 0.68 -12.20 -14.31
N LEU A 149 -0.23 -12.18 -13.35
CA LEU A 149 0.13 -12.19 -11.92
C LEU A 149 0.87 -13.48 -11.53
N ALA A 150 0.42 -14.63 -12.02
CA ALA A 150 1.11 -15.91 -11.80
C ALA A 150 2.56 -15.86 -12.32
N SER A 151 2.78 -15.31 -13.52
CA SER A 151 4.12 -15.13 -14.08
C SER A 151 5.00 -14.21 -13.24
N LEU A 152 4.46 -13.10 -12.73
CA LEU A 152 5.19 -12.18 -11.86
C LEU A 152 5.60 -12.85 -10.54
N TYR A 153 4.70 -13.59 -9.91
CA TYR A 153 5.00 -14.32 -8.68
C TYR A 153 6.06 -15.38 -8.89
N ILE A 154 5.97 -16.15 -9.98
CA ILE A 154 6.97 -17.15 -10.34
C ILE A 154 8.35 -16.51 -10.53
N SER A 155 8.43 -15.40 -11.27
CA SER A 155 9.70 -14.67 -11.45
C SER A 155 10.30 -14.22 -10.12
N THR A 156 9.47 -13.66 -9.24
CA THR A 156 9.89 -13.20 -7.92
C THR A 156 10.38 -14.35 -7.04
N LEU A 157 9.66 -15.48 -7.03
CA LEU A 157 10.02 -16.65 -6.25
C LEU A 157 11.26 -17.36 -6.80
N ASN A 158 11.41 -17.40 -8.12
CA ASN A 158 12.62 -17.93 -8.76
C ASN A 158 13.86 -17.16 -8.29
N MET A 159 13.80 -15.85 -8.28
CA MET A 159 14.91 -15.02 -7.80
C MET A 159 15.18 -15.26 -6.31
N LYS A 160 14.13 -15.32 -5.50
CA LYS A 160 14.24 -15.47 -4.04
C LYS A 160 14.81 -16.83 -3.63
N TYR A 161 14.42 -17.90 -4.33
CA TYR A 161 14.77 -19.28 -3.97
C TYR A 161 15.71 -19.97 -4.95
N ALA A 162 16.30 -19.24 -5.88
CA ALA A 162 17.19 -19.76 -6.93
C ALA A 162 16.55 -20.96 -7.68
N LYS A 163 15.30 -20.77 -8.12
CA LYS A 163 14.54 -21.75 -8.92
C LYS A 163 14.44 -21.31 -10.37
N GLU A 164 14.14 -22.24 -11.25
CA GLU A 164 13.99 -22.01 -12.69
C GLU A 164 12.63 -22.52 -13.19
N ILE A 165 11.56 -22.21 -12.46
CA ILE A 165 10.20 -22.54 -12.87
C ILE A 165 9.83 -21.64 -14.05
N ILE A 166 9.42 -22.25 -15.17
CA ILE A 166 9.18 -21.53 -16.43
C ILE A 166 7.74 -21.02 -16.57
N GLY A 167 6.78 -21.53 -15.78
CA GLY A 167 5.41 -21.08 -15.84
C GLY A 167 4.43 -22.04 -15.20
N VAL A 168 3.15 -21.83 -15.47
CA VAL A 168 2.03 -22.66 -15.06
C VAL A 168 1.45 -23.34 -16.29
N GLU A 169 1.16 -24.63 -16.19
CA GLU A 169 0.50 -25.36 -17.27
C GLU A 169 -0.89 -24.78 -17.57
N PRO A 170 -1.38 -24.89 -18.81
CA PRO A 170 -2.70 -24.34 -19.19
C PRO A 170 -3.86 -24.82 -18.31
N GLU A 171 -3.81 -26.04 -17.82
CA GLU A 171 -4.82 -26.58 -16.89
C GLU A 171 -4.75 -25.89 -15.53
N GLY A 172 -3.55 -25.60 -15.04
CA GLY A 172 -3.33 -24.84 -13.82
C GLY A 172 -3.87 -23.41 -13.93
N ILE A 173 -3.63 -22.75 -15.06
CA ILE A 173 -4.19 -21.41 -15.32
C ILE A 173 -5.72 -21.46 -15.34
N ARG A 174 -6.34 -22.42 -16.01
CA ARG A 174 -7.80 -22.58 -16.01
C ARG A 174 -8.35 -22.80 -14.60
N ALA A 175 -7.66 -23.59 -13.78
CA ALA A 175 -8.06 -23.83 -12.39
C ALA A 175 -7.98 -22.54 -11.55
N LEU A 176 -6.94 -21.74 -11.72
CA LEU A 176 -6.80 -20.43 -11.04
C LEU A 176 -7.88 -19.45 -11.50
N GLU A 177 -8.21 -19.40 -12.78
CA GLU A 177 -9.27 -18.53 -13.32
C GLU A 177 -10.67 -18.94 -12.87
N ALA A 178 -10.89 -20.24 -12.66
CA ALA A 178 -12.17 -20.79 -12.22
C ALA A 178 -12.37 -20.70 -10.70
N TYR A 179 -11.32 -20.48 -9.95
CA TYR A 179 -11.39 -20.39 -8.49
C TYR A 179 -12.21 -19.17 -8.05
N ASP A 180 -12.95 -19.32 -6.97
CA ASP A 180 -13.73 -18.23 -6.37
C ASP A 180 -12.87 -17.44 -5.38
N TRP A 181 -12.25 -16.44 -5.92
CA TRP A 181 -11.38 -15.58 -5.16
C TRP A 181 -12.19 -14.72 -4.16
#